data_6bdb863f50f465acd857f87d0353adae
#
_entry.id   6bdb863f50f465acd857f87d0353adae
#
_cell.length_a   1.000
_cell.length_b   1.000
_cell.length_c   1.000
_cell.angle_alpha   90.00
_cell.angle_beta   90.00
_cell.angle_gamma   90.00
#
_symmetry.space_group_name_H-M   'P 1'
#
loop_
_entity.id
_entity.type
_entity.pdbx_description
1 polymer ?
#
loop_
_entity_poly.entity_id
_entity_poly.type
_entity_poly.pdbx_seq_one_letter_code
_entity_poly.pdbx_strand_id
1 'polypeptide(L)'
;ESFAAVEENAEEHEEPEDEGETGEGDEIDNALVTLVTGAKVFVQYRRSFRARLIQAADETKEMYNRFRNEVLSYIGVKERVSWNYDSFNVGRRQFVKMNANTKSLIVYFALDPASVGEKYRFRNVSEKKRYAAVPVRYKITGSRSMQYALELLEQTAGAFGLDFKRTEDNLAIPYETREELIRQRLIKVYAKRETGESVTEEQLEEYIAEGATVEPLSAYTVTDEVAVNEAESLITDATAKQLIALAETKEARVAAGKRTYINLDTVGANYREGETVDLESLKAKGLIDRKAVSCKVLARGKLDKALTIEAADFSLPAVKMIVLTGGKVVKVKRESAK
;
A
#
# COMPACT_ATOMS: atom_id res chain seq x y z
N GLU A 1 0.05 -27.34 -14.53
CA GLU A 1 1.13 -26.32 -14.61
C GLU A 1 1.02 -25.46 -13.35
N SER A 2 2.12 -25.33 -12.59
CA SER A 2 2.09 -24.62 -11.32
C SER A 2 2.10 -23.10 -11.58
N PHE A 3 1.42 -22.34 -10.73
CA PHE A 3 1.37 -20.86 -10.78
C PHE A 3 2.76 -20.17 -10.86
N ALA A 4 3.82 -20.88 -10.45
CA ALA A 4 5.21 -20.42 -10.50
C ALA A 4 5.88 -20.64 -11.88
N ALA A 5 5.35 -21.49 -12.77
CA ALA A 5 6.07 -21.96 -13.97
C ALA A 5 5.76 -21.18 -15.27
N VAL A 6 5.01 -20.08 -15.22
CA VAL A 6 4.66 -19.29 -16.41
C VAL A 6 5.58 -18.08 -16.53
N GLU A 7 6.91 -18.31 -16.57
CA GLU A 7 7.88 -17.26 -16.89
C GLU A 7 9.02 -17.82 -17.73
N GLU A 8 8.84 -17.79 -19.04
CA GLU A 8 9.98 -17.65 -19.96
C GLU A 8 9.45 -17.02 -21.26
N ASN A 9 9.78 -15.78 -21.46
CA ASN A 9 9.82 -14.93 -22.65
C ASN A 9 8.97 -13.66 -22.58
N ALA A 10 9.53 -12.63 -21.97
CA ALA A 10 9.29 -11.24 -22.37
C ALA A 10 10.54 -10.44 -22.03
N GLU A 11 11.22 -9.93 -23.04
CA GLU A 11 12.26 -8.92 -22.89
C GLU A 11 11.70 -7.78 -22.03
N GLU A 12 12.32 -7.59 -20.87
CA GLU A 12 12.03 -6.53 -19.93
C GLU A 12 12.38 -5.19 -20.58
N HIS A 13 11.38 -4.51 -21.13
CA HIS A 13 11.42 -3.06 -21.06
C HIS A 13 11.10 -2.73 -19.59
N GLU A 14 12.15 -2.60 -18.78
CA GLU A 14 12.06 -1.97 -17.47
C GLU A 14 11.52 -0.55 -17.68
N GLU A 15 10.21 -0.37 -17.42
CA GLU A 15 9.71 0.97 -17.12
C GLU A 15 10.49 1.44 -15.89
N PRO A 16 11.03 2.67 -15.88
CA PRO A 16 11.83 3.17 -14.78
C PRO A 16 11.06 2.93 -13.49
N GLU A 17 11.66 2.20 -12.56
CA GLU A 17 11.13 1.96 -11.23
C GLU A 17 10.87 3.33 -10.62
N ASP A 18 9.61 3.71 -10.54
CA ASP A 18 9.16 4.87 -9.78
C ASP A 18 9.32 4.50 -8.29
N GLU A 19 10.52 4.77 -7.77
CA GLU A 19 10.97 4.40 -6.42
C GLU A 19 10.15 5.07 -5.29
N GLY A 20 9.07 5.77 -5.59
CA GLY A 20 8.36 6.64 -4.66
C GLY A 20 6.95 6.25 -4.25
N GLU A 21 6.25 5.35 -4.93
CA GLU A 21 4.86 5.05 -4.57
C GLU A 21 4.66 3.57 -4.25
N THR A 22 4.70 3.24 -2.95
CA THR A 22 4.05 2.03 -2.45
C THR A 22 2.57 2.09 -2.84
N GLY A 23 2.08 1.09 -3.59
CA GLY A 23 0.68 1.02 -4.00
C GLY A 23 -0.22 1.11 -2.76
N GLU A 24 -1.32 1.87 -2.83
CA GLU A 24 -2.36 1.84 -1.79
C GLU A 24 -2.82 0.40 -1.57
N GLY A 25 -2.49 -0.15 -0.42
CA GLY A 25 -2.78 -1.55 -0.05
C GLY A 25 -1.54 -2.41 0.17
N ASP A 26 -0.32 -1.88 -0.01
CA ASP A 26 0.87 -2.56 0.47
C ASP A 26 0.87 -2.50 2.00
N GLU A 27 0.45 -3.58 2.63
CA GLU A 27 0.86 -3.85 4.01
C GLU A 27 2.38 -3.96 3.97
N ILE A 28 3.05 -2.87 4.38
CA ILE A 28 4.50 -2.83 4.47
C ILE A 28 4.85 -3.72 5.67
N ASP A 29 5.27 -4.94 5.39
CA ASP A 29 5.86 -5.80 6.41
C ASP A 29 7.24 -5.23 6.77
N ASN A 30 7.25 -4.42 7.81
CA ASN A 30 8.49 -3.92 8.37
C ASN A 30 8.88 -4.79 9.56
N ALA A 31 10.16 -5.10 9.67
CA ALA A 31 10.71 -5.79 10.82
C ALA A 31 11.88 -5.01 11.41
N LEU A 32 12.07 -5.13 12.71
CA LEU A 32 13.22 -4.66 13.43
C LEU A 32 14.10 -5.88 13.75
N VAL A 33 15.33 -5.88 13.26
CA VAL A 33 16.33 -6.90 13.59
C VAL A 33 17.29 -6.30 14.59
N THR A 34 17.33 -6.87 15.81
CA THR A 34 18.27 -6.48 16.85
C THR A 34 19.43 -7.48 16.84
N LEU A 35 20.63 -6.99 16.52
CA LEU A 35 21.85 -7.78 16.47
C LEU A 35 22.28 -8.18 17.88
N VAL A 36 23.10 -9.21 17.99
CA VAL A 36 23.73 -9.64 19.27
C VAL A 36 24.51 -8.50 19.94
N THR A 37 25.05 -7.59 19.14
CA THR A 37 25.76 -6.37 19.61
C THR A 37 24.82 -5.29 20.15
N GLY A 38 23.50 -5.48 20.08
CA GLY A 38 22.49 -4.47 20.42
C GLY A 38 22.23 -3.44 19.32
N ALA A 39 22.95 -3.48 18.19
CA ALA A 39 22.69 -2.62 17.04
C ALA A 39 21.39 -3.04 16.34
N LYS A 40 20.68 -2.07 15.77
CA LYS A 40 19.37 -2.29 15.14
C LYS A 40 19.45 -2.13 13.64
N VAL A 41 18.78 -3.04 12.93
CA VAL A 41 18.60 -3.02 11.48
C VAL A 41 17.11 -3.00 11.16
N PHE A 42 16.69 -2.02 10.37
CA PHE A 42 15.32 -1.92 9.86
C PHE A 42 15.23 -2.70 8.56
N VAL A 43 14.25 -3.58 8.50
CA VAL A 43 14.00 -4.42 7.34
C VAL A 43 12.61 -4.11 6.80
N GLN A 44 12.55 -3.78 5.52
CA GLN A 44 11.32 -3.58 4.77
C GLN A 44 11.19 -4.69 3.74
N TYR A 45 10.07 -5.42 3.79
CA TYR A 45 9.75 -6.46 2.82
C TYR A 45 8.78 -5.88 1.78
N ARG A 46 9.19 -5.79 0.52
CA ARG A 46 8.30 -5.44 -0.58
C ARG A 46 7.83 -6.70 -1.29
N ARG A 47 6.55 -7.00 -1.17
CA ARG A 47 5.92 -8.17 -1.78
C ARG A 47 5.44 -7.86 -3.19
N SER A 48 5.78 -8.73 -4.15
CA SER A 48 5.16 -8.71 -5.48
C SER A 48 3.65 -9.01 -5.39
N PHE A 49 2.91 -8.74 -6.47
CA PHE A 49 1.50 -9.16 -6.58
C PHE A 49 1.33 -10.66 -6.30
N ARG A 50 2.21 -11.50 -6.87
CA ARG A 50 2.19 -12.95 -6.64
C ARG A 50 2.41 -13.32 -5.18
N ALA A 51 3.40 -12.72 -4.53
CA ALA A 51 3.68 -12.97 -3.12
C ALA A 51 2.47 -12.60 -2.23
N ARG A 52 1.83 -11.46 -2.50
CA ARG A 52 0.63 -11.05 -1.78
C ARG A 52 -0.52 -12.05 -1.97
N LEU A 53 -0.72 -12.52 -3.19
CA LEU A 53 -1.78 -13.47 -3.51
C LEU A 53 -1.51 -14.85 -2.88
N ILE A 54 -0.26 -15.35 -2.93
CA ILE A 54 0.15 -16.62 -2.32
C ILE A 54 -0.08 -16.59 -0.80
N GLN A 55 0.22 -15.46 -0.15
CA GLN A 55 0.05 -15.27 1.31
C GLN A 55 -1.35 -14.75 1.71
N ALA A 56 -2.24 -14.51 0.75
CA ALA A 56 -3.61 -14.10 1.04
C ALA A 56 -4.42 -15.23 1.68
N ALA A 57 -5.51 -14.85 2.34
CA ALA A 57 -6.50 -15.80 2.86
C ALA A 57 -7.13 -16.62 1.72
N ASP A 58 -7.55 -17.85 1.99
CA ASP A 58 -8.09 -18.75 0.98
C ASP A 58 -9.33 -18.15 0.31
N GLU A 59 -10.19 -17.46 1.05
CA GLU A 59 -11.35 -16.74 0.49
C GLU A 59 -10.91 -15.66 -0.51
N THR A 60 -9.75 -15.02 -0.30
CA THR A 60 -9.22 -14.02 -1.23
C THR A 60 -8.70 -14.67 -2.51
N LYS A 61 -8.06 -15.84 -2.40
CA LYS A 61 -7.62 -16.65 -3.56
C LYS A 61 -8.81 -17.15 -4.38
N GLU A 62 -9.88 -17.57 -3.71
CA GLU A 62 -11.13 -17.97 -4.38
C GLU A 62 -11.77 -16.77 -5.10
N MET A 63 -11.85 -15.61 -4.45
CA MET A 63 -12.34 -14.38 -5.07
C MET A 63 -11.50 -13.98 -6.29
N TYR A 64 -10.16 -14.13 -6.21
CA TYR A 64 -9.26 -13.86 -7.33
C TYR A 64 -9.53 -14.80 -8.50
N ASN A 65 -9.55 -16.13 -8.29
CA ASN A 65 -9.82 -17.10 -9.33
C ASN A 65 -11.18 -16.84 -9.99
N ARG A 66 -12.21 -16.61 -9.20
CA ARG A 66 -13.55 -16.32 -9.71
C ARG A 66 -13.57 -15.06 -10.58
N PHE A 67 -12.99 -13.97 -10.11
CA PHE A 67 -12.99 -12.71 -10.85
C PHE A 67 -12.09 -12.79 -12.10
N ARG A 68 -10.91 -13.41 -11.98
CA ARG A 68 -9.99 -13.65 -13.09
C ARG A 68 -10.65 -14.45 -14.22
N ASN A 69 -11.34 -15.54 -13.89
CA ASN A 69 -12.05 -16.36 -14.87
C ASN A 69 -13.12 -15.55 -15.61
N GLU A 70 -13.85 -14.70 -14.90
CA GLU A 70 -14.86 -13.86 -15.52
C GLU A 70 -14.22 -12.83 -16.47
N VAL A 71 -13.10 -12.20 -16.09
CA VAL A 71 -12.35 -11.28 -16.94
C VAL A 71 -11.84 -11.98 -18.21
N LEU A 72 -11.25 -13.18 -18.06
CA LEU A 72 -10.72 -13.97 -19.18
C LEU A 72 -11.81 -14.58 -20.07
N SER A 73 -13.05 -14.60 -19.61
CA SER A 73 -14.21 -15.02 -20.41
C SER A 73 -14.60 -14.01 -21.51
N TYR A 74 -14.04 -12.80 -21.50
CA TYR A 74 -14.21 -11.83 -22.58
C TYR A 74 -13.19 -12.07 -23.69
N ILE A 75 -13.67 -12.25 -24.92
CA ILE A 75 -12.85 -12.60 -26.07
C ILE A 75 -11.85 -11.49 -26.39
N GLY A 76 -10.57 -11.87 -26.53
CA GLY A 76 -9.48 -10.94 -26.86
C GLY A 76 -8.79 -10.31 -25.65
N VAL A 77 -9.25 -10.59 -24.43
CA VAL A 77 -8.57 -10.20 -23.20
C VAL A 77 -7.33 -11.06 -22.99
N LYS A 78 -6.21 -10.42 -22.70
CA LYS A 78 -4.94 -11.09 -22.36
C LYS A 78 -4.47 -10.64 -20.99
N GLU A 79 -4.11 -11.62 -20.16
CA GLU A 79 -3.52 -11.44 -18.85
C GLU A 79 -2.02 -11.12 -18.95
N ARG A 80 -1.53 -10.23 -18.09
CA ARG A 80 -0.11 -9.94 -17.90
C ARG A 80 0.14 -9.64 -16.43
N VAL A 81 0.78 -10.57 -15.75
CA VAL A 81 1.22 -10.38 -14.37
C VAL A 81 2.52 -9.58 -14.36
N SER A 82 2.54 -8.48 -13.62
CA SER A 82 3.72 -7.66 -13.33
C SER A 82 4.08 -7.73 -11.85
N TRP A 83 5.18 -7.10 -11.46
CA TRP A 83 5.58 -7.04 -10.04
C TRP A 83 4.45 -6.54 -9.11
N ASN A 84 3.74 -5.47 -9.51
CA ASN A 84 2.76 -4.82 -8.64
C ASN A 84 1.31 -5.26 -8.88
N TYR A 85 0.99 -5.75 -10.07
CA TYR A 85 -0.39 -5.96 -10.51
C TYR A 85 -0.52 -7.15 -11.44
N ASP A 86 -1.71 -7.73 -11.45
CA ASP A 86 -2.20 -8.51 -12.57
C ASP A 86 -3.04 -7.59 -13.48
N SER A 87 -2.67 -7.49 -14.75
CA SER A 87 -3.26 -6.57 -15.71
C SER A 87 -3.88 -7.33 -16.88
N PHE A 88 -5.11 -6.96 -17.21
CA PHE A 88 -5.87 -7.55 -18.31
C PHE A 88 -6.04 -6.51 -19.41
N ASN A 89 -5.62 -6.84 -20.61
CA ASN A 89 -5.55 -5.90 -21.71
C ASN A 89 -6.28 -6.42 -22.94
N VAL A 90 -6.87 -5.51 -23.70
CA VAL A 90 -7.43 -5.76 -25.03
C VAL A 90 -6.56 -5.03 -26.06
N GLY A 91 -5.72 -5.77 -26.75
CA GLY A 91 -4.66 -5.18 -27.58
C GLY A 91 -3.68 -4.36 -26.72
N ARG A 92 -3.57 -3.04 -27.03
CA ARG A 92 -2.73 -2.09 -26.29
C ARG A 92 -3.48 -1.31 -25.20
N ARG A 93 -4.80 -1.52 -25.07
CA ARG A 93 -5.64 -0.79 -24.09
C ARG A 93 -5.77 -1.60 -22.81
N GLN A 94 -5.52 -0.98 -21.66
CA GLN A 94 -5.86 -1.57 -20.37
C GLN A 94 -7.37 -1.73 -20.24
N PHE A 95 -7.79 -2.91 -19.80
CA PHE A 95 -9.18 -3.26 -19.58
C PHE A 95 -9.51 -3.31 -18.10
N VAL A 96 -8.75 -4.12 -17.36
CA VAL A 96 -8.86 -4.28 -15.92
C VAL A 96 -7.45 -4.44 -15.35
N LYS A 97 -7.25 -4.00 -14.11
CA LYS A 97 -6.02 -4.24 -13.34
C LYS A 97 -6.42 -4.70 -11.94
N MET A 98 -5.72 -5.71 -11.41
CA MET A 98 -6.00 -6.25 -10.08
C MET A 98 -4.80 -6.16 -9.16
N ASN A 99 -5.08 -5.96 -7.87
CA ASN A 99 -4.13 -6.10 -6.78
C ASN A 99 -4.76 -6.94 -5.66
N ALA A 100 -3.94 -7.68 -4.94
CA ALA A 100 -4.38 -8.53 -3.82
C ALA A 100 -3.84 -8.00 -2.50
N ASN A 101 -4.70 -7.96 -1.48
CA ASN A 101 -4.35 -7.79 -0.09
C ASN A 101 -4.71 -9.07 0.67
N THR A 102 -4.30 -9.18 1.93
CA THR A 102 -4.53 -10.37 2.76
C THR A 102 -5.99 -10.85 2.77
N LYS A 103 -6.97 -9.93 2.84
CA LYS A 103 -8.41 -10.25 2.97
C LYS A 103 -9.29 -9.57 1.91
N SER A 104 -8.72 -9.05 0.83
CA SER A 104 -9.49 -8.33 -0.19
C SER A 104 -8.76 -8.24 -1.51
N LEU A 105 -9.53 -8.08 -2.60
CA LEU A 105 -9.00 -7.70 -3.89
C LEU A 105 -9.30 -6.24 -4.17
N ILE A 106 -8.37 -5.57 -4.82
CA ILE A 106 -8.54 -4.23 -5.35
C ILE A 106 -8.55 -4.33 -6.86
N VAL A 107 -9.63 -3.88 -7.48
CA VAL A 107 -9.82 -3.94 -8.93
C VAL A 107 -9.95 -2.53 -9.47
N TYR A 108 -9.31 -2.29 -10.60
CA TYR A 108 -9.35 -1.03 -11.33
C TYR A 108 -9.96 -1.26 -12.71
N PHE A 109 -10.97 -0.50 -13.08
CA PHE A 109 -11.73 -0.65 -14.32
C PHE A 109 -11.49 0.52 -15.27
N ALA A 110 -11.44 0.22 -16.55
CA ALA A 110 -11.35 1.22 -17.62
C ALA A 110 -12.75 1.81 -17.94
N LEU A 111 -13.36 2.42 -16.94
CA LEU A 111 -14.65 3.11 -17.03
C LEU A 111 -14.46 4.61 -16.74
N ASP A 112 -15.27 5.44 -17.36
CA ASP A 112 -15.38 6.85 -16.97
C ASP A 112 -16.02 6.94 -15.58
N PRO A 113 -15.34 7.49 -14.56
CA PRO A 113 -15.91 7.64 -13.23
C PRO A 113 -17.25 8.39 -13.20
N ALA A 114 -17.50 9.30 -14.15
CA ALA A 114 -18.75 10.03 -14.24
C ALA A 114 -19.92 9.16 -14.72
N SER A 115 -19.64 8.05 -15.39
CA SER A 115 -20.68 7.09 -15.87
C SER A 115 -21.05 6.02 -14.83
N VAL A 116 -20.27 5.89 -13.76
CA VAL A 116 -20.46 4.85 -12.74
C VAL A 116 -21.46 5.30 -11.68
N GLY A 117 -22.53 4.53 -11.47
CA GLY A 117 -23.55 4.85 -10.48
C GLY A 117 -23.04 4.85 -9.06
N GLU A 118 -23.56 5.75 -8.21
CA GLU A 118 -23.16 5.92 -6.80
C GLU A 118 -23.32 4.65 -5.94
N LYS A 119 -24.20 3.72 -6.35
CA LYS A 119 -24.43 2.45 -5.63
C LYS A 119 -23.18 1.61 -5.46
N TYR A 120 -22.19 1.75 -6.36
CA TYR A 120 -20.96 0.94 -6.32
C TYR A 120 -19.92 1.41 -5.31
N ARG A 121 -20.04 2.62 -4.75
CA ARG A 121 -19.11 3.18 -3.76
C ARG A 121 -17.64 3.00 -4.16
N PHE A 122 -17.32 3.30 -5.41
CA PHE A 122 -15.96 3.23 -5.95
C PHE A 122 -15.13 4.47 -5.56
N ARG A 123 -13.83 4.40 -5.75
CA ARG A 123 -12.92 5.54 -5.63
C ARG A 123 -12.41 5.94 -7.01
N ASN A 124 -12.50 7.21 -7.36
CA ASN A 124 -11.87 7.76 -8.56
C ASN A 124 -10.37 7.97 -8.28
N VAL A 125 -9.50 7.39 -9.12
CA VAL A 125 -8.03 7.48 -9.02
C VAL A 125 -7.41 8.02 -10.32
N SER A 126 -8.18 8.71 -11.15
CA SER A 126 -7.74 9.26 -12.44
C SER A 126 -6.58 10.25 -12.33
N GLU A 127 -6.44 10.92 -11.18
CA GLU A 127 -5.35 11.88 -10.92
C GLU A 127 -3.97 11.22 -10.91
N LYS A 128 -3.91 9.91 -10.60
CA LYS A 128 -2.66 9.16 -10.56
C LYS A 128 -2.33 8.62 -11.95
N LYS A 129 -1.22 9.07 -12.55
CA LYS A 129 -0.78 8.70 -13.91
C LYS A 129 -0.85 7.19 -14.19
N ARG A 130 -0.46 6.35 -13.22
CA ARG A 130 -0.47 4.87 -13.34
C ARG A 130 -1.88 4.26 -13.44
N TYR A 131 -2.92 4.99 -13.06
CA TYR A 131 -4.32 4.55 -13.10
C TYR A 131 -5.18 5.33 -14.09
N ALA A 132 -4.59 6.26 -14.83
CA ALA A 132 -5.34 7.12 -15.78
C ALA A 132 -6.16 6.31 -16.80
N ALA A 133 -5.68 5.14 -17.21
CA ALA A 133 -6.38 4.24 -18.12
C ALA A 133 -7.45 3.37 -17.43
N VAL A 134 -7.41 3.23 -16.11
CA VAL A 134 -8.32 2.40 -15.29
C VAL A 134 -8.72 3.17 -14.02
N PRO A 135 -9.42 4.30 -14.15
CA PRO A 135 -9.60 5.27 -13.06
C PRO A 135 -10.61 4.85 -11.98
N VAL A 136 -11.42 3.83 -12.23
CA VAL A 136 -12.45 3.37 -11.29
C VAL A 136 -11.88 2.27 -10.39
N ARG A 137 -11.48 2.63 -9.15
CA ARG A 137 -10.96 1.70 -8.16
C ARG A 137 -12.09 1.15 -7.30
N TYR A 138 -12.20 -0.18 -7.23
CA TYR A 138 -13.20 -0.88 -6.45
C TYR A 138 -12.55 -1.95 -5.55
N LYS A 139 -13.08 -2.15 -4.34
CA LYS A 139 -12.57 -3.13 -3.36
C LYS A 139 -13.56 -4.28 -3.21
N ILE A 140 -13.11 -5.51 -3.44
CA ILE A 140 -13.87 -6.74 -3.23
C ILE A 140 -13.48 -7.34 -1.90
N THR A 141 -14.47 -7.54 -1.00
CA THR A 141 -14.26 -8.10 0.34
C THR A 141 -15.19 -9.28 0.66
N GLY A 142 -16.06 -9.68 -0.28
CA GLY A 142 -17.01 -10.77 -0.09
C GLY A 142 -18.03 -10.84 -1.23
N SER A 143 -19.02 -11.70 -1.09
CA SER A 143 -19.97 -12.06 -2.16
C SER A 143 -20.72 -10.88 -2.76
N ARG A 144 -21.22 -9.94 -1.93
CA ARG A 144 -21.97 -8.76 -2.43
C ARG A 144 -21.07 -7.82 -3.22
N SER A 145 -19.86 -7.53 -2.72
CA SER A 145 -18.90 -6.69 -3.42
C SER A 145 -18.37 -7.36 -4.70
N MET A 146 -18.28 -8.68 -4.71
CA MET A 146 -17.98 -9.47 -5.92
C MET A 146 -19.05 -9.28 -6.98
N GLN A 147 -20.34 -9.36 -6.61
CA GLN A 147 -21.42 -9.14 -7.56
C GLN A 147 -21.37 -7.74 -8.21
N TYR A 148 -21.13 -6.70 -7.41
CA TYR A 148 -20.95 -5.35 -7.94
C TYR A 148 -19.70 -5.21 -8.82
N ALA A 149 -18.61 -5.90 -8.48
CA ALA A 149 -17.43 -5.91 -9.34
C ALA A 149 -17.70 -6.58 -10.70
N LEU A 150 -18.51 -7.65 -10.73
CA LEU A 150 -18.93 -8.29 -11.97
C LEU A 150 -19.87 -7.40 -12.82
N GLU A 151 -20.78 -6.65 -12.19
CA GLU A 151 -21.58 -5.64 -12.89
C GLU A 151 -20.70 -4.53 -13.50
N LEU A 152 -19.66 -4.06 -12.79
CA LEU A 152 -18.69 -3.09 -13.31
C LEU A 152 -17.85 -3.67 -14.46
N LEU A 153 -17.49 -4.95 -14.36
CA LEU A 153 -16.78 -5.66 -15.42
C LEU A 153 -17.63 -5.75 -16.69
N GLU A 154 -18.91 -6.08 -16.56
CA GLU A 154 -19.84 -6.14 -17.70
C GLU A 154 -19.99 -4.76 -18.37
N GLN A 155 -20.12 -3.69 -17.58
CA GLN A 155 -20.15 -2.32 -18.13
C GLN A 155 -18.84 -1.98 -18.85
N THR A 156 -17.70 -2.39 -18.29
CA THR A 156 -16.39 -2.19 -18.94
C THR A 156 -16.31 -2.95 -20.25
N ALA A 157 -16.76 -4.20 -20.26
CA ALA A 157 -16.78 -5.04 -21.47
C ALA A 157 -17.69 -4.44 -22.55
N GLY A 158 -18.88 -3.93 -22.17
CA GLY A 158 -19.77 -3.21 -23.06
C GLY A 158 -19.14 -1.98 -23.70
N ALA A 159 -18.38 -1.17 -22.90
CA ALA A 159 -17.66 -0.02 -23.40
C ALA A 159 -16.50 -0.38 -24.37
N PHE A 160 -15.98 -1.59 -24.28
CA PHE A 160 -14.96 -2.13 -25.19
C PHE A 160 -15.55 -2.91 -26.37
N GLY A 161 -16.86 -3.22 -26.36
CA GLY A 161 -17.53 -4.02 -27.39
C GLY A 161 -17.06 -5.47 -27.42
N LEU A 162 -16.84 -6.09 -26.24
CA LEU A 162 -16.30 -7.45 -26.14
C LEU A 162 -17.43 -8.47 -26.06
N ASP A 163 -17.27 -9.57 -26.80
CA ASP A 163 -18.12 -10.74 -26.68
C ASP A 163 -17.71 -11.62 -25.53
N PHE A 164 -18.67 -12.25 -24.87
CA PHE A 164 -18.46 -13.14 -23.74
C PHE A 164 -18.45 -14.61 -24.17
N LYS A 165 -17.41 -15.35 -23.76
CA LYS A 165 -17.33 -16.81 -23.91
C LYS A 165 -16.75 -17.39 -22.63
N ARG A 166 -17.58 -18.04 -21.84
CA ARG A 166 -17.17 -18.59 -20.54
C ARG A 166 -15.91 -19.42 -20.63
N THR A 167 -14.96 -19.08 -19.79
CA THR A 167 -13.68 -19.77 -19.62
C THR A 167 -13.49 -20.05 -18.13
N GLU A 168 -13.02 -21.26 -17.79
CA GLU A 168 -12.66 -21.63 -16.42
C GLU A 168 -11.25 -22.16 -16.41
N ASP A 169 -10.38 -21.45 -15.71
CA ASP A 169 -8.97 -21.80 -15.50
C ASP A 169 -8.60 -21.46 -14.06
N ASN A 170 -8.89 -22.38 -13.17
CA ASN A 170 -8.64 -22.19 -11.73
C ASN A 170 -7.19 -22.51 -11.41
N LEU A 171 -6.48 -21.47 -10.97
CA LEU A 171 -5.10 -21.60 -10.53
C LEU A 171 -5.06 -22.19 -9.12
N ALA A 172 -4.25 -23.23 -8.95
CA ALA A 172 -3.86 -23.69 -7.62
C ALA A 172 -2.82 -22.70 -7.05
N ILE A 173 -3.17 -22.05 -5.95
CA ILE A 173 -2.32 -21.05 -5.30
C ILE A 173 -2.00 -21.53 -3.88
N PRO A 174 -1.04 -22.48 -3.74
CA PRO A 174 -0.63 -22.98 -2.42
C PRO A 174 -0.01 -21.83 -1.62
N TYR A 175 -0.15 -21.92 -0.29
CA TYR A 175 0.54 -20.99 0.61
C TYR A 175 2.04 -21.34 0.63
N GLU A 176 2.87 -20.31 0.57
CA GLU A 176 4.32 -20.41 0.73
C GLU A 176 4.79 -19.45 1.82
N THR A 177 5.86 -19.85 2.50
CA THR A 177 6.45 -19.03 3.57
C THR A 177 7.16 -17.80 3.01
N ARG A 178 7.43 -16.82 3.87
CA ARG A 178 8.18 -15.61 3.49
C ARG A 178 9.57 -15.96 2.95
N GLU A 179 10.25 -16.89 3.60
CA GLU A 179 11.61 -17.33 3.25
C GLU A 179 11.64 -18.00 1.86
N GLU A 180 10.60 -18.77 1.52
CA GLU A 180 10.47 -19.38 0.19
C GLU A 180 10.25 -18.32 -0.88
N LEU A 181 9.38 -17.34 -0.61
CA LEU A 181 9.10 -16.24 -1.55
C LEU A 181 10.27 -15.29 -1.73
N ILE A 182 11.10 -15.09 -0.70
CA ILE A 182 12.39 -14.36 -0.82
C ILE A 182 13.32 -15.11 -1.76
N ARG A 183 13.52 -16.42 -1.54
CA ARG A 183 14.36 -17.27 -2.41
C ARG A 183 13.89 -17.28 -3.87
N GLN A 184 12.58 -17.17 -4.11
CA GLN A 184 11.99 -17.05 -5.44
C GLN A 184 12.05 -15.62 -6.00
N ARG A 185 12.63 -14.67 -5.28
CA ARG A 185 12.68 -13.24 -5.63
C ARG A 185 11.30 -12.60 -5.82
N LEU A 186 10.27 -13.17 -5.19
CA LEU A 186 8.92 -12.62 -5.16
C LEU A 186 8.72 -11.61 -4.03
N ILE A 187 9.65 -11.56 -3.07
CA ILE A 187 9.76 -10.54 -2.03
C ILE A 187 11.15 -9.92 -2.12
N LYS A 188 11.21 -8.60 -2.26
CA LYS A 188 12.45 -7.83 -2.18
C LYS A 188 12.67 -7.38 -0.73
N VAL A 189 13.87 -7.53 -0.23
CA VAL A 189 14.28 -7.16 1.13
C VAL A 189 15.12 -5.89 1.06
N TYR A 190 14.73 -4.86 1.79
CA TYR A 190 15.50 -3.64 1.95
C TYR A 190 15.84 -3.49 3.42
N ALA A 191 17.12 -3.52 3.75
CA ALA A 191 17.59 -3.42 5.11
C ALA A 191 18.54 -2.22 5.28
N LYS A 192 18.37 -1.47 6.37
CA LYS A 192 19.23 -0.33 6.71
C LYS A 192 19.58 -0.34 8.20
N ARG A 193 20.85 -0.08 8.51
CA ARG A 193 21.30 0.16 9.87
C ARG A 193 20.82 1.50 10.41
N GLU A 194 20.87 1.65 11.72
CA GLU A 194 20.60 2.90 12.42
C GLU A 194 21.45 4.08 11.90
N THR A 195 22.64 3.80 11.42
CA THR A 195 23.57 4.75 10.79
C THR A 195 23.14 5.20 9.39
N GLY A 196 22.11 4.58 8.82
CA GLY A 196 21.66 4.84 7.44
C GLY A 196 22.35 3.98 6.38
N GLU A 197 23.33 3.16 6.76
CA GLU A 197 24.01 2.24 5.85
C GLU A 197 23.06 1.12 5.40
N SER A 198 23.05 0.81 4.11
CA SER A 198 22.31 -0.31 3.56
C SER A 198 22.97 -1.63 3.97
N VAL A 199 22.15 -2.59 4.35
CA VAL A 199 22.55 -3.97 4.68
C VAL A 199 22.09 -4.86 3.55
N THR A 200 22.99 -5.71 3.03
CA THR A 200 22.63 -6.68 1.99
C THR A 200 21.81 -7.83 2.58
N GLU A 201 21.11 -8.55 1.71
CA GLU A 201 20.32 -9.72 2.10
C GLU A 201 21.21 -10.80 2.75
N GLU A 202 22.40 -11.04 2.19
CA GLU A 202 23.39 -11.97 2.70
C GLU A 202 23.87 -11.59 4.13
N GLN A 203 24.15 -10.31 4.37
CA GLN A 203 24.51 -9.82 5.69
C GLN A 203 23.36 -9.94 6.69
N LEU A 204 22.12 -9.75 6.24
CA LEU A 204 20.94 -9.91 7.09
C LEU A 204 20.75 -11.38 7.50
N GLU A 205 20.94 -12.31 6.56
CA GLU A 205 20.91 -13.75 6.84
C GLU A 205 22.02 -14.16 7.83
N GLU A 206 23.23 -13.61 7.66
CA GLU A 206 24.35 -13.84 8.59
C GLU A 206 24.00 -13.37 10.01
N TYR A 207 23.44 -12.17 10.15
CA TYR A 207 23.00 -11.66 11.45
C TYR A 207 21.92 -12.51 12.12
N ILE A 208 20.97 -13.02 11.34
CA ILE A 208 19.94 -13.93 11.84
C ILE A 208 20.57 -15.26 12.27
N ALA A 209 21.52 -15.78 11.51
CA ALA A 209 22.24 -17.02 11.83
C ALA A 209 23.12 -16.86 13.09
N GLU A 210 23.66 -15.67 13.35
CA GLU A 210 24.40 -15.32 14.56
C GLU A 210 23.50 -15.14 15.80
N GLY A 211 22.18 -15.20 15.65
CA GLY A 211 21.22 -15.11 16.75
C GLY A 211 20.59 -13.72 16.93
N ALA A 212 20.58 -12.88 15.90
CA ALA A 212 19.82 -11.63 15.92
C ALA A 212 18.33 -11.92 16.12
N THR A 213 17.66 -11.08 16.92
CA THR A 213 16.21 -11.19 17.16
C THR A 213 15.46 -10.41 16.09
N VAL A 214 14.51 -11.07 15.42
CA VAL A 214 13.64 -10.45 14.42
C VAL A 214 12.28 -10.17 15.04
N GLU A 215 11.90 -8.91 15.16
CA GLU A 215 10.61 -8.49 15.67
C GLU A 215 9.81 -7.84 14.53
N PRO A 216 8.67 -8.43 14.10
CA PRO A 216 7.81 -7.79 13.12
C PRO A 216 7.25 -6.49 13.71
N LEU A 217 7.37 -5.38 13.00
CA LEU A 217 6.78 -4.09 13.43
C LEU A 217 5.24 -4.16 13.50
N SER A 218 4.62 -5.10 12.78
CA SER A 218 3.20 -5.42 12.92
C SER A 218 2.83 -5.99 14.31
N ALA A 219 3.79 -6.51 15.07
CA ALA A 219 3.56 -6.95 16.45
C ALA A 219 3.26 -5.77 17.40
N TYR A 220 3.57 -4.55 16.96
CA TYR A 220 3.25 -3.31 17.69
C TYR A 220 1.95 -2.64 17.20
N THR A 221 1.23 -3.23 16.24
CA THR A 221 -0.09 -2.74 15.83
C THR A 221 -1.09 -3.11 16.91
N VAL A 222 -1.40 -2.15 17.76
CA VAL A 222 -2.55 -2.23 18.67
C VAL A 222 -3.76 -1.83 17.86
N THR A 223 -4.76 -2.72 17.76
CA THR A 223 -6.03 -2.45 17.05
C THR A 223 -6.96 -1.53 17.83
N ASP A 224 -6.59 -1.18 19.07
CA ASP A 224 -7.34 -0.36 19.99
C ASP A 224 -6.79 1.08 20.06
N GLU A 225 -7.52 1.93 20.76
CA GLU A 225 -7.20 3.33 21.01
C GLU A 225 -5.83 3.48 21.69
N VAL A 226 -4.89 4.19 21.05
CA VAL A 226 -3.52 4.40 21.56
C VAL A 226 -3.37 5.78 22.17
N ALA A 227 -3.03 5.83 23.46
CA ALA A 227 -2.71 7.07 24.18
C ALA A 227 -1.22 7.43 24.07
N VAL A 228 -0.90 8.73 24.25
CA VAL A 228 0.48 9.24 24.18
C VAL A 228 1.43 8.47 25.12
N ASN A 229 1.04 8.29 26.39
CA ASN A 229 1.87 7.62 27.39
C ASN A 229 2.14 6.15 27.06
N GLU A 230 1.14 5.48 26.47
CA GLU A 230 1.24 4.10 26.02
C GLU A 230 2.20 3.99 24.83
N ALA A 231 2.05 4.88 23.84
CA ALA A 231 2.94 4.95 22.70
C ALA A 231 4.40 5.23 23.10
N GLU A 232 4.62 6.06 24.13
CA GLU A 232 5.96 6.34 24.65
C GLU A 232 6.60 5.14 25.35
N SER A 233 5.81 4.28 25.98
CA SER A 233 6.30 3.06 26.64
C SER A 233 6.62 1.93 25.65
N LEU A 234 5.90 1.83 24.54
CA LEU A 234 6.00 0.75 23.56
C LEU A 234 7.08 0.99 22.51
N ILE A 235 7.29 2.24 22.09
CA ILE A 235 8.27 2.59 21.06
C ILE A 235 9.30 3.58 21.60
N THR A 236 10.59 3.30 21.45
CA THR A 236 11.67 4.23 21.88
C THR A 236 11.76 5.44 20.93
N ASP A 237 12.34 6.55 21.43
CA ASP A 237 12.57 7.73 20.60
C ASP A 237 13.55 7.48 19.45
N ALA A 238 14.51 6.57 19.65
CA ALA A 238 15.42 6.15 18.58
C ALA A 238 14.66 5.48 17.45
N THR A 239 13.76 4.53 17.77
CA THR A 239 12.90 3.85 16.80
C THR A 239 12.00 4.85 16.07
N ALA A 240 11.36 5.80 16.79
CA ALA A 240 10.52 6.80 16.18
C ALA A 240 11.28 7.73 15.21
N LYS A 241 12.51 8.12 15.53
CA LYS A 241 13.40 8.90 14.63
C LYS A 241 13.71 8.13 13.35
N GLN A 242 13.92 6.85 13.44
CA GLN A 242 14.21 5.98 12.30
C GLN A 242 12.97 5.78 11.41
N LEU A 243 11.79 5.58 12.02
CA LEU A 243 10.53 5.53 11.28
C LEU A 243 10.29 6.81 10.47
N ILE A 244 10.64 7.97 11.01
CA ILE A 244 10.61 9.25 10.28
C ILE A 244 11.65 9.27 9.15
N ALA A 245 12.84 8.73 9.37
CA ALA A 245 13.90 8.71 8.35
C ALA A 245 13.59 7.75 7.19
N LEU A 246 12.85 6.67 7.48
CA LEU A 246 12.40 5.68 6.50
C LEU A 246 11.03 6.05 5.88
N ALA A 247 10.33 7.05 6.42
CA ALA A 247 9.04 7.46 5.91
C ALA A 247 9.15 7.89 4.44
N GLU A 248 8.15 7.53 3.66
CA GLU A 248 7.99 8.00 2.30
C GLU A 248 8.13 9.53 2.26
N THR A 249 8.91 10.03 1.31
CA THR A 249 9.12 11.47 1.15
C THR A 249 8.44 11.93 -0.12
N LYS A 250 7.47 12.84 0.01
CA LYS A 250 6.86 13.57 -1.11
C LYS A 250 7.51 14.93 -1.27
N GLU A 251 7.85 15.32 -2.49
CA GLU A 251 8.34 16.67 -2.80
C GLU A 251 7.16 17.58 -3.11
N ALA A 252 7.10 18.72 -2.44
CA ALA A 252 6.11 19.73 -2.71
C ALA A 252 6.78 21.10 -2.91
N ARG A 253 6.49 21.76 -4.05
CA ARG A 253 6.86 23.16 -4.26
C ARG A 253 5.97 24.05 -3.42
N VAL A 254 6.54 24.76 -2.48
CA VAL A 254 5.78 25.59 -1.54
C VAL A 254 6.33 27.00 -1.50
N ALA A 255 5.45 27.98 -1.70
CA ALA A 255 5.74 29.39 -1.46
C ALA A 255 6.05 29.64 0.04
N ALA A 256 6.82 30.68 0.32
CA ALA A 256 7.02 31.13 1.69
C ALA A 256 5.68 31.48 2.35
N GLY A 257 5.43 30.98 3.57
CA GLY A 257 4.15 31.21 4.25
C GLY A 257 4.11 30.69 5.68
N LYS A 258 2.93 30.77 6.29
CA LYS A 258 2.70 30.42 7.70
C LYS A 258 2.85 28.91 7.94
N ARG A 259 3.65 28.55 8.94
CA ARG A 259 3.70 27.19 9.48
C ARG A 259 2.61 27.01 10.53
N THR A 260 1.99 25.85 10.58
CA THR A 260 0.97 25.50 11.57
C THR A 260 1.25 24.15 12.21
N TYR A 261 0.45 23.78 13.18
CA TYR A 261 0.48 22.44 13.77
C TYR A 261 -0.94 21.92 13.96
N ILE A 262 -1.06 20.59 14.05
CA ILE A 262 -2.31 19.91 14.38
C ILE A 262 -2.02 18.75 15.34
N ASN A 263 -3.00 18.44 16.20
CA ASN A 263 -2.90 17.33 17.14
C ASN A 263 -3.64 16.10 16.64
N LEU A 264 -3.15 14.90 17.02
CA LEU A 264 -3.72 13.64 16.57
C LEU A 264 -5.14 13.40 17.05
N ASP A 265 -5.53 13.87 18.23
CA ASP A 265 -6.92 13.82 18.71
C ASP A 265 -7.88 14.56 17.76
N THR A 266 -7.46 15.73 17.29
CA THR A 266 -8.24 16.52 16.32
C THR A 266 -8.33 15.81 14.97
N VAL A 267 -7.24 15.19 14.53
CA VAL A 267 -7.21 14.38 13.31
C VAL A 267 -8.12 13.17 13.46
N GLY A 268 -7.99 12.38 14.52
CA GLY A 268 -8.82 11.20 14.78
C GLY A 268 -10.32 11.51 14.83
N ALA A 269 -10.71 12.66 15.40
CA ALA A 269 -12.10 13.07 15.47
C ALA A 269 -12.71 13.46 14.09
N ASN A 270 -11.90 13.89 13.13
CA ASN A 270 -12.37 14.45 11.85
C ASN A 270 -12.10 13.57 10.62
N TYR A 271 -11.40 12.46 10.78
CA TYR A 271 -11.08 11.53 9.69
C TYR A 271 -11.59 10.13 10.00
N ARG A 272 -11.87 9.36 8.94
CA ARG A 272 -12.27 7.97 9.03
C ARG A 272 -11.05 7.07 8.85
N GLU A 273 -11.12 5.86 9.36
CA GLU A 273 -10.09 4.86 9.18
C GLU A 273 -9.70 4.67 7.70
N GLY A 274 -8.40 4.61 7.42
CA GLY A 274 -7.84 4.47 6.07
C GLY A 274 -7.82 5.76 5.23
N GLU A 275 -8.31 6.90 5.76
CA GLU A 275 -8.23 8.18 5.04
C GLU A 275 -6.80 8.75 5.04
N THR A 276 -6.51 9.52 3.99
CA THR A 276 -5.26 10.30 3.90
C THR A 276 -5.49 11.70 4.46
N VAL A 277 -4.63 12.09 5.37
CA VAL A 277 -4.59 13.41 6.01
C VAL A 277 -3.44 14.20 5.40
N ASP A 278 -3.75 15.17 4.58
CA ASP A 278 -2.79 16.08 3.95
C ASP A 278 -3.13 17.54 4.25
N LEU A 279 -2.26 18.45 3.81
CA LEU A 279 -2.42 19.89 4.07
C LEU A 279 -3.72 20.44 3.46
N GLU A 280 -4.14 19.92 2.32
CA GLU A 280 -5.33 20.39 1.59
C GLU A 280 -6.62 19.89 2.25
N SER A 281 -6.68 18.63 2.64
CA SER A 281 -7.81 18.06 3.37
C SER A 281 -8.00 18.71 4.75
N LEU A 282 -6.89 19.06 5.43
CA LEU A 282 -6.94 19.79 6.70
C LEU A 282 -7.50 21.20 6.52
N LYS A 283 -7.15 21.90 5.43
CA LYS A 283 -7.71 23.22 5.08
C LYS A 283 -9.19 23.11 4.68
N ALA A 284 -9.54 22.12 3.88
CA ALA A 284 -10.91 21.88 3.42
C ALA A 284 -11.86 21.62 4.58
N LYS A 285 -11.40 20.87 5.59
CA LYS A 285 -12.14 20.59 6.82
C LYS A 285 -12.07 21.76 7.85
N GLY A 286 -11.34 22.85 7.53
CA GLY A 286 -11.22 24.01 8.44
C GLY A 286 -10.42 23.74 9.72
N LEU A 287 -9.63 22.68 9.77
CA LEU A 287 -8.86 22.26 10.93
C LEU A 287 -7.57 23.07 11.11
N ILE A 288 -7.10 23.70 10.04
CA ILE A 288 -5.95 24.58 9.99
C ILE A 288 -6.27 25.84 9.17
N ASP A 289 -5.45 26.88 9.35
CA ASP A 289 -5.58 28.15 8.61
C ASP A 289 -5.41 27.91 7.10
N ARG A 290 -6.31 28.45 6.27
CA ARG A 290 -6.25 28.38 4.80
C ARG A 290 -4.94 28.90 4.20
N LYS A 291 -4.28 29.84 4.90
CA LYS A 291 -2.99 30.41 4.50
C LYS A 291 -1.80 29.57 4.96
N ALA A 292 -2.04 28.46 5.67
CA ALA A 292 -0.97 27.58 6.10
C ALA A 292 -0.31 26.94 4.87
N VAL A 293 1.01 26.93 4.84
CA VAL A 293 1.80 26.30 3.78
C VAL A 293 2.47 25.02 4.26
N SER A 294 2.47 24.75 5.57
CA SER A 294 2.94 23.48 6.14
C SER A 294 2.33 23.22 7.49
N CYS A 295 2.26 21.95 7.81
CA CYS A 295 1.78 21.47 9.08
C CYS A 295 2.83 20.59 9.76
N LYS A 296 2.92 20.72 11.10
CA LYS A 296 3.58 19.77 11.99
C LYS A 296 2.53 18.99 12.75
N VAL A 297 2.66 17.67 12.81
CA VAL A 297 1.75 16.81 13.56
C VAL A 297 2.30 16.58 14.96
N LEU A 298 1.46 16.83 15.96
CA LEU A 298 1.78 16.71 17.38
C LEU A 298 0.92 15.62 18.03
N ALA A 299 1.49 14.94 19.01
CA ALA A 299 0.75 13.99 19.83
C ALA A 299 -0.03 14.74 20.92
N ARG A 300 -1.35 14.51 20.97
CA ARG A 300 -2.22 14.87 22.08
C ARG A 300 -3.42 13.93 22.06
N GLY A 301 -3.89 13.55 23.24
CA GLY A 301 -5.07 12.70 23.40
C GLY A 301 -4.79 11.26 22.97
N LYS A 302 -5.70 10.68 22.21
CA LYS A 302 -5.68 9.31 21.75
C LYS A 302 -5.93 9.22 20.25
N LEU A 303 -5.44 8.17 19.61
CA LEU A 303 -5.71 7.83 18.23
C LEU A 303 -6.20 6.37 18.17
N ASP A 304 -7.32 6.14 17.49
CA ASP A 304 -8.00 4.84 17.38
C ASP A 304 -8.14 4.36 15.93
N LYS A 305 -7.43 5.00 14.99
CA LYS A 305 -7.62 4.78 13.55
C LYS A 305 -6.30 4.71 12.82
N ALA A 306 -6.21 3.74 11.90
CA ALA A 306 -5.11 3.65 10.96
C ALA A 306 -5.29 4.72 9.86
N LEU A 307 -4.47 5.78 9.90
CA LEU A 307 -4.52 6.91 8.97
C LEU A 307 -3.19 7.04 8.23
N THR A 308 -3.24 7.46 6.97
CA THR A 308 -2.04 7.92 6.25
C THR A 308 -1.90 9.42 6.46
N ILE A 309 -0.86 9.86 7.19
CA ILE A 309 -0.68 11.27 7.52
C ILE A 309 0.53 11.85 6.79
N GLU A 310 0.25 12.85 5.94
CA GLU A 310 1.23 13.57 5.13
C GLU A 310 1.51 14.94 5.74
N ALA A 311 2.71 15.15 6.26
CA ALA A 311 3.09 16.41 6.88
C ALA A 311 4.57 16.77 6.69
N ALA A 312 4.89 18.05 6.88
CA ALA A 312 6.26 18.51 6.77
C ALA A 312 7.13 18.06 7.95
N ASP A 313 6.53 17.87 9.12
CA ASP A 313 7.23 17.45 10.34
C ASP A 313 6.28 16.73 11.30
N PHE A 314 6.85 15.91 12.18
CA PHE A 314 6.14 15.12 13.19
C PHE A 314 6.88 15.22 14.52
N SER A 315 6.13 15.20 15.63
CA SER A 315 6.73 14.90 16.92
C SER A 315 6.97 13.42 17.08
N LEU A 316 7.99 13.02 17.84
CA LEU A 316 8.28 11.60 18.05
C LEU A 316 7.09 10.82 18.63
N PRO A 317 6.38 11.33 19.67
CA PRO A 317 5.18 10.66 20.16
C PRO A 317 4.07 10.52 19.10
N ALA A 318 3.93 11.51 18.20
CA ALA A 318 2.93 11.41 17.14
C ALA A 318 3.23 10.28 16.16
N VAL A 319 4.50 10.10 15.78
CA VAL A 319 4.91 8.98 14.93
C VAL A 319 4.63 7.64 15.61
N LYS A 320 4.95 7.54 16.90
CA LYS A 320 4.69 6.33 17.69
C LYS A 320 3.20 5.96 17.69
N MET A 321 2.31 6.93 17.95
CA MET A 321 0.86 6.71 17.95
C MET A 321 0.34 6.30 16.57
N ILE A 322 0.77 6.98 15.50
CA ILE A 322 0.35 6.68 14.12
C ILE A 322 0.74 5.25 13.73
N VAL A 323 1.97 4.84 14.05
CA VAL A 323 2.45 3.51 13.69
C VAL A 323 1.76 2.42 14.52
N LEU A 324 1.53 2.65 15.81
CA LEU A 324 0.85 1.70 16.69
C LEU A 324 -0.61 1.46 16.32
N THR A 325 -1.30 2.45 15.75
CA THR A 325 -2.64 2.27 15.20
C THR A 325 -2.66 1.68 13.79
N GLY A 326 -1.51 1.23 13.26
CA GLY A 326 -1.40 0.70 11.90
C GLY A 326 -1.41 1.78 10.81
N GLY A 327 -1.30 3.05 11.18
CA GLY A 327 -1.25 4.17 10.26
C GLY A 327 0.12 4.34 9.58
N LYS A 328 0.17 5.22 8.59
CA LYS A 328 1.37 5.52 7.79
C LYS A 328 1.79 6.97 7.96
N VAL A 329 3.08 7.19 8.16
CA VAL A 329 3.72 8.51 8.17
C VAL A 329 4.33 8.80 6.82
N VAL A 330 4.00 9.96 6.22
CA VAL A 330 4.58 10.43 4.95
C VAL A 330 5.16 11.82 5.16
N LYS A 331 6.45 11.97 4.89
CA LYS A 331 7.15 13.25 5.07
C LYS A 331 7.09 14.08 3.78
N VAL A 332 6.61 15.32 3.88
CA VAL A 332 6.57 16.25 2.76
C VAL A 332 7.81 17.16 2.82
N LYS A 333 8.79 16.91 1.91
CA LYS A 333 9.95 17.79 1.72
C LYS A 333 9.53 19.01 0.91
N ARG A 334 10.08 20.17 1.28
CA ARG A 334 9.86 21.43 0.60
C ARG A 334 11.10 21.83 -0.18
N GLU A 335 10.93 22.07 -1.46
CA GLU A 335 11.88 22.91 -2.18
C GLU A 335 11.45 24.37 -1.99
N SER A 336 12.32 25.17 -1.37
CA SER A 336 12.19 26.61 -1.40
C SER A 336 12.32 27.06 -2.84
N ALA A 337 11.26 27.68 -3.37
CA ALA A 337 11.37 28.41 -4.61
C ALA A 337 12.50 29.46 -4.45
N LYS A 338 13.57 29.30 -5.25
CA LYS A 338 14.60 30.32 -5.42
C LYS A 338 14.03 31.51 -6.18
#